data_859de832eb4c6f5c3298812887be717a
#
_entry.id   859de832eb4c6f5c3298812887be717a
#
_cell.length_a   1.000
_cell.length_b   1.000
_cell.length_c   1.000
_cell.angle_alpha   90.00
_cell.angle_beta   90.00
_cell.angle_gamma   90.00
#
_symmetry.space_group_name_H-M   'P 1'
#
loop_
_entity.id
_entity.type
_entity.pdbx_description
1 polymer ?
#
loop_
_entity_poly.entity_id
_entity_poly.type
_entity_poly.pdbx_seq_one_letter_code
_entity_poly.pdbx_strand_id
1 'polypeptide(L)'
;DLTPEQGERLIRAASSDYFMLSDQDDVWLPCKAQMLLRKMQELEGSASKGRLPVLVHSDLKVVDEHLGEIAPSFFRYQKISPERTSLPQLLVQNNVTGGAVMMNRAMLPYLEQLPRVCLMHDAWLALLASCFGRIGWVGQPLYLYRQHRDNTLGAEKGDSLKGAGARIKDGGRAKENYRLMFGQAGCLLALFHDELDPGQREILSAFTELPRKSRLGKILLMMRYGF
;
A
#
# COMPACT_ATOMS: atom_id res chain seq x y z
N ASP A 1 -15.80 7.12 -6.63
CA ASP A 1 -14.52 7.43 -5.93
C ASP A 1 -14.72 8.67 -5.08
N LEU A 2 -14.22 8.63 -3.83
CA LEU A 2 -14.25 9.80 -2.95
C LEU A 2 -13.24 10.85 -3.46
N THR A 3 -13.65 12.13 -3.46
CA THR A 3 -12.67 13.21 -3.64
C THR A 3 -11.76 13.32 -2.40
N PRO A 4 -10.54 13.90 -2.52
CA PRO A 4 -9.67 14.13 -1.35
C PRO A 4 -10.39 14.86 -0.20
N GLU A 5 -11.21 15.86 -0.51
CA GLU A 5 -11.98 16.60 0.51
C GLU A 5 -13.05 15.75 1.18
N GLN A 6 -13.69 14.83 0.45
CA GLN A 6 -14.66 13.89 1.03
C GLN A 6 -13.94 12.89 1.96
N GLY A 7 -12.77 12.39 1.55
CA GLY A 7 -11.92 11.53 2.38
C GLY A 7 -11.51 12.23 3.68
N GLU A 8 -11.04 13.46 3.62
CA GLU A 8 -10.67 14.26 4.79
C GLU A 8 -11.86 14.48 5.74
N ARG A 9 -13.03 14.80 5.21
CA ARG A 9 -14.25 14.96 6.05
C ARG A 9 -14.63 13.67 6.77
N LEU A 10 -14.54 12.52 6.11
CA LEU A 10 -14.80 11.21 6.73
C LEU A 10 -13.78 10.89 7.82
N ILE A 11 -12.49 11.15 7.58
CA ILE A 11 -11.42 10.96 8.57
C ILE A 11 -11.69 11.81 9.82
N ARG A 12 -12.01 13.09 9.66
CA ARG A 12 -12.31 14.00 10.78
C ARG A 12 -13.57 13.63 11.55
N ALA A 13 -14.60 13.12 10.87
CA ALA A 13 -15.84 12.68 11.49
C ALA A 13 -15.73 11.31 12.19
N ALA A 14 -14.68 10.55 11.95
CA ALA A 14 -14.51 9.21 12.46
C ALA A 14 -14.27 9.22 13.99
N SER A 15 -15.08 8.47 14.74
CA SER A 15 -15.01 8.35 16.22
C SER A 15 -14.47 6.99 16.70
N SER A 16 -14.34 6.00 15.80
CA SER A 16 -13.89 4.64 16.12
C SER A 16 -12.39 4.56 16.39
N ASP A 17 -11.95 3.53 17.10
CA ASP A 17 -10.52 3.24 17.31
C ASP A 17 -9.85 2.58 16.11
N TYR A 18 -10.63 1.89 15.29
CA TYR A 18 -10.17 1.15 14.11
C TYR A 18 -11.00 1.50 12.88
N PHE A 19 -10.35 1.53 11.73
CA PHE A 19 -10.94 1.86 10.43
C PHE A 19 -10.58 0.80 9.40
N MET A 20 -11.52 0.51 8.52
CA MET A 20 -11.33 -0.39 7.40
C MET A 20 -11.77 0.31 6.11
N LEU A 21 -11.05 0.06 5.03
CA LEU A 21 -11.48 0.46 3.71
C LEU A 21 -12.30 -0.67 3.07
N SER A 22 -13.24 -0.30 2.22
CA SER A 22 -14.10 -1.25 1.52
C SER A 22 -14.37 -0.76 0.11
N ASP A 23 -14.08 -1.60 -0.86
CA ASP A 23 -14.52 -1.40 -2.22
C ASP A 23 -15.97 -1.93 -2.35
N GLN A 24 -16.75 -1.30 -3.21
CA GLN A 24 -18.20 -1.53 -3.30
C GLN A 24 -18.58 -2.85 -4.02
N ASP A 25 -17.63 -3.40 -4.77
CA ASP A 25 -17.79 -4.57 -5.65
C ASP A 25 -17.17 -5.84 -5.07
N ASP A 26 -16.47 -5.74 -3.94
CA ASP A 26 -15.82 -6.86 -3.26
C ASP A 26 -16.72 -7.53 -2.22
N VAL A 27 -16.46 -8.81 -1.92
CA VAL A 27 -17.21 -9.58 -0.92
C VAL A 27 -16.32 -9.95 0.26
N TRP A 28 -16.65 -9.41 1.43
CA TRP A 28 -15.93 -9.74 2.66
C TRP A 28 -16.29 -11.13 3.17
N LEU A 29 -15.29 -11.90 3.59
CA LEU A 29 -15.54 -13.11 4.35
C LEU A 29 -15.96 -12.74 5.80
N PRO A 30 -16.84 -13.53 6.43
CA PRO A 30 -17.37 -13.19 7.77
C PRO A 30 -16.31 -13.00 8.85
N CYS A 31 -15.15 -13.67 8.73
CA CYS A 31 -14.04 -13.58 9.69
C CYS A 31 -13.09 -12.38 9.46
N LYS A 32 -13.24 -11.60 8.38
CA LYS A 32 -12.27 -10.56 7.98
C LYS A 32 -12.00 -9.57 9.09
N ALA A 33 -13.02 -8.91 9.60
CA ALA A 33 -12.87 -7.89 10.64
C ALA A 33 -12.23 -8.46 11.91
N GLN A 34 -12.68 -9.66 12.34
CA GLN A 34 -12.16 -10.32 13.54
C GLN A 34 -10.68 -10.69 13.40
N MET A 35 -10.27 -11.24 12.27
CA MET A 35 -8.89 -11.67 12.04
C MET A 35 -7.94 -10.48 11.94
N LEU A 36 -8.33 -9.43 11.22
CA LEU A 36 -7.56 -8.19 11.13
C LEU A 36 -7.45 -7.52 12.50
N LEU A 37 -8.53 -7.46 13.28
CA LEU A 37 -8.52 -6.89 14.63
C LEU A 37 -7.60 -7.66 15.57
N ARG A 38 -7.61 -9.00 15.51
CA ARG A 38 -6.70 -9.83 16.31
C ARG A 38 -5.24 -9.50 15.99
N LYS A 39 -4.90 -9.41 14.70
CA LYS A 39 -3.55 -9.06 14.25
C LYS A 39 -3.17 -7.63 14.65
N MET A 40 -4.10 -6.70 14.58
CA MET A 40 -3.94 -5.32 15.05
C MET A 40 -3.56 -5.30 16.53
N GLN A 41 -4.34 -5.99 17.39
CA GLN A 41 -4.11 -6.04 18.83
C GLN A 41 -2.77 -6.71 19.20
N GLU A 42 -2.33 -7.73 18.44
CA GLU A 42 -1.00 -8.33 18.60
C GLU A 42 0.11 -7.29 18.39
N LEU A 43 0.00 -6.46 17.31
CA LEU A 43 1.01 -5.46 16.98
C LEU A 43 0.99 -4.25 17.91
N GLU A 44 -0.18 -3.83 18.36
CA GLU A 44 -0.30 -2.73 19.32
C GLU A 44 0.34 -3.10 20.67
N GLY A 45 0.16 -4.34 21.13
CA GLY A 45 0.61 -4.78 22.45
C GLY A 45 0.00 -3.95 23.59
N SER A 46 0.20 -4.36 24.83
CA SER A 46 -0.38 -3.68 25.99
C SER A 46 0.20 -2.29 26.23
N ALA A 47 1.47 -2.08 25.91
CA ALA A 47 2.19 -0.82 26.19
C ALA A 47 2.01 0.26 25.13
N SER A 48 1.63 -0.10 23.90
CA SER A 48 1.56 0.81 22.75
C SER A 48 0.14 1.02 22.25
N LYS A 49 -0.88 0.49 22.91
CA LYS A 49 -2.27 0.53 22.44
C LYS A 49 -2.69 1.96 22.10
N GLY A 50 -3.03 2.19 20.84
CA GLY A 50 -3.51 3.47 20.33
C GLY A 50 -2.47 4.59 20.23
N ARG A 51 -1.17 4.34 20.52
CA ARG A 51 -0.12 5.36 20.49
C ARG A 51 0.71 5.35 19.21
N LEU A 52 0.91 4.19 18.60
CA LEU A 52 1.66 4.05 17.36
C LEU A 52 0.71 3.79 16.19
N PRO A 53 0.94 4.40 15.03
CA PRO A 53 0.28 4.04 13.80
C PRO A 53 0.45 2.56 13.49
N VAL A 54 -0.64 1.84 13.30
CA VAL A 54 -0.61 0.43 12.91
C VAL A 54 -1.54 0.22 11.72
N LEU A 55 -1.00 -0.43 10.70
CA LEU A 55 -1.72 -0.91 9.53
C LEU A 55 -1.63 -2.42 9.47
N VAL A 56 -2.77 -3.09 9.31
CA VAL A 56 -2.84 -4.53 9.08
C VAL A 56 -3.57 -4.77 7.77
N HIS A 57 -3.03 -5.66 6.94
CA HIS A 57 -3.70 -6.09 5.72
C HIS A 57 -3.77 -7.61 5.60
N SER A 58 -4.58 -8.10 4.68
CA SER A 58 -4.70 -9.54 4.44
C SER A 58 -4.42 -9.91 3.00
N ASP A 59 -4.21 -11.21 2.77
CA ASP A 59 -4.37 -11.78 1.44
C ASP A 59 -5.85 -11.71 1.01
N LEU A 60 -6.10 -11.96 -0.26
CA LEU A 60 -7.42 -11.97 -0.87
C LEU A 60 -7.52 -13.08 -1.92
N LYS A 61 -8.71 -13.52 -2.20
CA LYS A 61 -9.01 -14.45 -3.28
C LYS A 61 -9.44 -13.66 -4.52
N VAL A 62 -8.80 -13.91 -5.64
CA VAL A 62 -9.17 -13.29 -6.92
C VAL A 62 -10.32 -14.08 -7.54
N VAL A 63 -11.40 -13.39 -7.87
CA VAL A 63 -12.61 -13.99 -8.48
C VAL A 63 -13.04 -13.19 -9.72
N ASP A 64 -13.81 -13.83 -10.60
CA ASP A 64 -14.43 -13.17 -11.74
C ASP A 64 -15.70 -12.39 -11.35
N GLU A 65 -16.37 -11.81 -12.32
CA GLU A 65 -17.62 -11.05 -12.12
C GLU A 65 -18.77 -11.88 -11.53
N HIS A 66 -18.72 -13.22 -11.67
CA HIS A 66 -19.70 -14.18 -11.15
C HIS A 66 -19.23 -14.89 -9.87
N LEU A 67 -18.14 -14.43 -9.25
CA LEU A 67 -17.50 -15.02 -8.08
C LEU A 67 -16.84 -16.39 -8.34
N GLY A 68 -16.62 -16.76 -9.60
CA GLY A 68 -15.80 -17.90 -9.97
C GLY A 68 -14.33 -17.67 -9.59
N GLU A 69 -13.68 -18.65 -8.95
CA GLU A 69 -12.30 -18.51 -8.51
C GLU A 69 -11.33 -18.43 -9.69
N ILE A 70 -10.56 -17.34 -9.76
CA ILE A 70 -9.42 -17.15 -10.67
C ILE A 70 -8.13 -17.58 -9.98
N ALA A 71 -7.92 -17.14 -8.73
CA ALA A 71 -6.76 -17.51 -7.93
C ALA A 71 -7.10 -17.52 -6.43
N PRO A 72 -6.64 -18.54 -5.66
CA PRO A 72 -6.95 -18.67 -4.24
C PRO A 72 -6.17 -17.70 -3.35
N SER A 73 -5.13 -17.05 -3.87
CA SER A 73 -4.26 -16.12 -3.15
C SER A 73 -3.71 -15.06 -4.11
N PHE A 74 -3.96 -13.81 -3.82
CA PHE A 74 -3.44 -12.67 -4.58
C PHE A 74 -1.93 -12.53 -4.39
N PHE A 75 -1.41 -12.70 -3.18
CA PHE A 75 0.01 -12.63 -2.93
C PHE A 75 0.80 -13.61 -3.80
N ARG A 76 0.32 -14.84 -3.91
CA ARG A 76 0.94 -15.85 -4.79
C ARG A 76 0.73 -15.53 -6.26
N TYR A 77 -0.46 -15.08 -6.63
CA TYR A 77 -0.82 -14.77 -8.01
C TYR A 77 0.01 -13.63 -8.58
N GLN A 78 0.20 -12.56 -7.79
CA GLN A 78 0.99 -11.39 -8.14
C GLN A 78 2.49 -11.54 -7.81
N LYS A 79 2.90 -12.60 -7.11
CA LYS A 79 4.25 -12.78 -6.55
C LYS A 79 4.66 -11.65 -5.61
N ILE A 80 3.74 -11.22 -4.78
CA ILE A 80 3.94 -10.21 -3.76
C ILE A 80 4.35 -10.89 -2.46
N SER A 81 5.40 -10.37 -1.79
CA SER A 81 5.77 -10.79 -0.43
C SER A 81 5.21 -9.79 0.59
N PRO A 82 4.24 -10.20 1.42
CA PRO A 82 3.67 -9.32 2.46
C PRO A 82 4.67 -9.00 3.58
N GLU A 83 5.78 -9.73 3.66
CA GLU A 83 6.86 -9.54 4.64
C GLU A 83 7.72 -8.30 4.34
N ARG A 84 7.64 -7.77 3.13
CA ARG A 84 8.41 -6.60 2.70
C ARG A 84 7.75 -5.32 3.20
N THR A 85 7.95 -5.01 4.48
CA THR A 85 7.29 -3.89 5.17
C THR A 85 8.20 -2.69 5.43
N SER A 86 9.48 -2.76 5.05
CA SER A 86 10.41 -1.66 5.23
C SER A 86 10.20 -0.55 4.19
N LEU A 87 10.50 0.69 4.57
CA LEU A 87 10.36 1.85 3.70
C LEU A 87 11.02 1.68 2.31
N PRO A 88 12.30 1.24 2.17
CA PRO A 88 12.90 1.07 0.84
C PRO A 88 12.16 0.05 -0.02
N GLN A 89 11.65 -1.03 0.58
CA GLN A 89 10.93 -2.08 -0.14
C GLN A 89 9.57 -1.59 -0.66
N LEU A 90 8.83 -0.86 0.19
CA LEU A 90 7.51 -0.32 -0.15
C LEU A 90 7.59 0.84 -1.16
N LEU A 91 8.68 1.59 -1.17
CA LEU A 91 8.94 2.60 -2.20
C LEU A 91 9.01 2.00 -3.60
N VAL A 92 9.53 0.77 -3.73
CA VAL A 92 9.66 0.05 -5.01
C VAL A 92 8.40 -0.73 -5.37
N GLN A 93 7.79 -1.39 -4.39
CA GLN A 93 6.63 -2.26 -4.61
C GLN A 93 5.68 -2.19 -3.42
N ASN A 94 4.50 -1.61 -3.65
CA ASN A 94 3.41 -1.71 -2.69
C ASN A 94 2.91 -3.16 -2.61
N ASN A 95 2.73 -3.66 -1.39
CA ASN A 95 2.17 -4.99 -1.11
C ASN A 95 0.83 -4.95 -0.37
N VAL A 96 0.31 -3.76 -0.15
CA VAL A 96 -0.97 -3.51 0.52
C VAL A 96 -2.06 -3.26 -0.50
N THR A 97 -3.23 -3.86 -0.32
CA THR A 97 -4.42 -3.62 -1.15
C THR A 97 -5.47 -2.89 -0.32
N GLY A 98 -6.03 -1.80 -0.84
CA GLY A 98 -6.94 -0.91 -0.12
C GLY A 98 -8.10 -1.63 0.56
N GLY A 99 -8.85 -2.45 -0.18
CA GLY A 99 -9.96 -3.24 0.36
C GLY A 99 -9.56 -4.28 1.43
N ALA A 100 -8.25 -4.57 1.61
CA ALA A 100 -7.73 -5.52 2.60
C ALA A 100 -7.30 -4.88 3.93
N VAL A 101 -7.34 -3.56 4.05
CA VAL A 101 -6.69 -2.81 5.14
C VAL A 101 -7.59 -2.63 6.35
N MET A 102 -6.99 -2.77 7.54
CA MET A 102 -7.44 -2.19 8.80
C MET A 102 -6.32 -1.29 9.34
N MET A 103 -6.68 -0.13 9.85
CA MET A 103 -5.75 0.81 10.51
C MET A 103 -6.32 1.29 11.83
N ASN A 104 -5.44 1.66 12.77
CA ASN A 104 -5.86 2.23 14.05
C ASN A 104 -5.94 3.77 13.98
N ARG A 105 -6.55 4.36 15.00
CA ARG A 105 -6.75 5.82 15.11
C ARG A 105 -5.43 6.62 15.06
N ALA A 106 -4.31 6.06 15.49
CA ALA A 106 -3.02 6.74 15.46
C ALA A 106 -2.52 7.05 14.04
N MET A 107 -3.11 6.43 13.01
CA MET A 107 -2.84 6.77 11.60
C MET A 107 -3.48 8.10 11.17
N LEU A 108 -4.58 8.54 11.82
CA LEU A 108 -5.40 9.66 11.34
C LEU A 108 -4.65 10.99 11.23
N PRO A 109 -3.77 11.40 12.18
CA PRO A 109 -3.03 12.66 12.06
C PRO A 109 -2.17 12.74 10.79
N TYR A 110 -1.64 11.60 10.32
CA TYR A 110 -0.84 11.54 9.09
C TYR A 110 -1.70 11.56 7.81
N LEU A 111 -3.00 11.33 7.93
CA LEU A 111 -3.96 11.36 6.81
C LEU A 111 -4.61 12.73 6.62
N GLU A 112 -4.42 13.66 7.56
CA GLU A 112 -4.90 15.05 7.42
C GLU A 112 -4.14 15.82 6.35
N GLN A 113 -2.91 15.40 6.04
CA GLN A 113 -2.07 15.97 4.99
C GLN A 113 -2.01 15.01 3.80
N LEU A 114 -2.91 15.19 2.85
CA LEU A 114 -2.92 14.36 1.65
C LEU A 114 -1.84 14.78 0.66
N PRO A 115 -1.16 13.82 -0.01
CA PRO A 115 -0.14 14.13 -0.97
C PRO A 115 -0.75 14.73 -2.26
N ARG A 116 -0.08 15.72 -2.85
CA ARG A 116 -0.46 16.26 -4.16
C ARG A 116 -0.26 15.25 -5.29
N VAL A 117 0.65 14.30 -5.09
CA VAL A 117 0.98 13.23 -6.04
C VAL A 117 0.99 11.92 -5.28
N CYS A 118 0.14 10.99 -5.68
CA CYS A 118 0.01 9.68 -5.07
C CYS A 118 -0.16 8.62 -6.17
N LEU A 119 0.51 7.49 -6.03
CA LEU A 119 0.32 6.36 -6.92
C LEU A 119 -1.07 5.73 -6.70
N MET A 120 -1.34 5.36 -5.45
CA MET A 120 -2.61 4.81 -4.96
C MET A 120 -2.71 5.12 -3.46
N HIS A 121 -3.93 5.23 -2.94
CA HIS A 121 -4.18 5.51 -1.52
C HIS A 121 -3.59 4.44 -0.59
N ASP A 122 -3.66 3.17 -0.97
CA ASP A 122 -3.09 2.06 -0.21
C ASP A 122 -1.55 2.09 -0.15
N ALA A 123 -0.89 2.47 -1.25
CA ALA A 123 0.54 2.70 -1.27
C ALA A 123 0.95 3.84 -0.33
N TRP A 124 0.16 4.91 -0.27
CA TRP A 124 0.38 6.02 0.66
C TRP A 124 0.26 5.58 2.11
N LEU A 125 -0.82 4.84 2.45
CA LEU A 125 -1.03 4.26 3.78
C LEU A 125 0.13 3.36 4.21
N ALA A 126 0.62 2.51 3.31
CA ALA A 126 1.76 1.63 3.57
C ALA A 126 3.04 2.43 3.87
N LEU A 127 3.33 3.48 3.09
CA LEU A 127 4.49 4.34 3.33
C LEU A 127 4.40 5.06 4.68
N LEU A 128 3.24 5.63 5.03
CA LEU A 128 3.03 6.27 6.34
C LEU A 128 3.25 5.27 7.48
N ALA A 129 2.64 4.09 7.40
CA ALA A 129 2.79 3.06 8.43
C ALA A 129 4.23 2.55 8.54
N SER A 130 4.99 2.50 7.44
CA SER A 130 6.40 2.11 7.45
C SER A 130 7.32 3.16 8.07
N CYS A 131 6.96 4.45 7.95
CA CYS A 131 7.75 5.54 8.53
C CYS A 131 7.44 5.76 10.01
N PHE A 132 6.16 5.75 10.39
CA PHE A 132 5.74 6.24 11.69
C PHE A 132 5.19 5.16 12.61
N GLY A 133 5.11 3.91 12.15
CA GLY A 133 4.42 2.87 12.89
C GLY A 133 4.85 1.45 12.55
N ARG A 134 3.85 0.58 12.37
CA ARG A 134 4.04 -0.84 12.09
C ARG A 134 3.08 -1.33 11.03
N ILE A 135 3.54 -2.28 10.22
CA ILE A 135 2.71 -3.01 9.26
C ILE A 135 2.68 -4.47 9.64
N GLY A 136 1.49 -5.05 9.67
CA GLY A 136 1.30 -6.49 9.82
C GLY A 136 0.42 -7.06 8.74
N TRP A 137 0.46 -8.38 8.59
CA TRP A 137 -0.37 -9.06 7.60
C TRP A 137 -0.98 -10.35 8.14
N VAL A 138 -2.08 -10.75 7.51
CA VAL A 138 -2.74 -12.04 7.68
C VAL A 138 -2.60 -12.79 6.36
N GLY A 139 -1.88 -13.92 6.37
CA GLY A 139 -1.60 -14.69 5.16
C GLY A 139 -2.78 -15.48 4.60
N GLN A 140 -3.97 -15.35 5.20
CA GLN A 140 -5.20 -15.96 4.73
C GLN A 140 -6.00 -14.96 3.89
N PRO A 141 -6.60 -15.39 2.76
CA PRO A 141 -7.55 -14.60 2.02
C PRO A 141 -8.78 -14.28 2.88
N LEU A 142 -9.05 -13.01 3.11
CA LEU A 142 -10.17 -12.56 3.96
C LEU A 142 -11.29 -11.88 3.18
N TYR A 143 -11.16 -11.74 1.87
CA TYR A 143 -12.24 -11.29 0.99
C TYR A 143 -12.04 -11.75 -0.44
N LEU A 144 -13.11 -11.68 -1.24
CA LEU A 144 -13.15 -11.99 -2.65
C LEU A 144 -12.97 -10.69 -3.43
N TYR A 145 -11.84 -10.58 -4.12
CA TYR A 145 -11.50 -9.44 -4.98
C TYR A 145 -12.04 -9.70 -6.37
N ARG A 146 -13.06 -8.94 -6.74
CA ARG A 146 -13.77 -9.13 -8.01
C ARG A 146 -13.01 -8.48 -9.16
N GLN A 147 -12.75 -9.26 -10.21
CA GLN A 147 -12.17 -8.77 -11.45
C GLN A 147 -13.27 -8.49 -12.48
N HIS A 148 -13.35 -7.25 -12.93
CA HIS A 148 -14.19 -6.81 -14.04
C HIS A 148 -13.41 -5.83 -14.92
N ARG A 149 -13.98 -5.46 -16.09
CA ARG A 149 -13.27 -4.63 -17.09
C ARG A 149 -12.94 -3.23 -16.61
N ASP A 150 -13.65 -2.73 -15.61
CA ASP A 150 -13.52 -1.36 -15.09
C ASP A 150 -12.60 -1.26 -13.86
N ASN A 151 -11.92 -2.34 -13.45
CA ASN A 151 -10.97 -2.29 -12.34
C ASN A 151 -9.81 -1.34 -12.68
N THR A 152 -9.51 -0.42 -11.77
CA THR A 152 -8.41 0.56 -11.92
C THR A 152 -7.05 -0.13 -12.08
N LEU A 153 -6.82 -1.20 -11.31
CA LEU A 153 -5.67 -2.10 -11.43
C LEU A 153 -6.18 -3.54 -11.33
N GLY A 154 -6.33 -4.20 -12.48
CA GLY A 154 -6.69 -5.61 -12.51
C GLY A 154 -5.58 -6.50 -11.95
N ALA A 155 -5.94 -7.65 -11.34
CA ALA A 155 -4.98 -8.66 -10.95
C ALA A 155 -4.37 -9.32 -12.18
N GLU A 156 -3.08 -9.14 -12.42
CA GLU A 156 -2.36 -9.81 -13.51
C GLU A 156 -1.47 -10.93 -12.95
N LYS A 157 -1.43 -12.08 -13.63
CA LYS A 157 -0.54 -13.18 -13.26
C LYS A 157 0.93 -12.74 -13.42
N GLY A 158 1.72 -12.83 -12.35
CA GLY A 158 3.09 -12.34 -12.28
C GLY A 158 4.07 -12.88 -13.34
N ASP A 159 3.76 -14.04 -13.98
CA ASP A 159 4.58 -14.70 -15.02
C ASP A 159 3.93 -14.72 -16.40
N SER A 160 2.85 -14.01 -16.65
CA SER A 160 2.20 -14.07 -17.96
C SER A 160 3.09 -13.47 -19.05
N LEU A 161 3.53 -14.29 -20.01
CA LEU A 161 4.18 -13.84 -21.24
C LEU A 161 3.30 -12.86 -22.04
N LYS A 162 1.96 -12.99 -21.91
CA LYS A 162 1.00 -12.00 -22.43
C LYS A 162 1.11 -10.68 -21.68
N GLY A 163 1.40 -10.69 -20.37
CA GLY A 163 1.68 -9.49 -19.57
C GLY A 163 2.95 -8.77 -20.02
N ALA A 164 4.00 -9.48 -20.44
CA ALA A 164 5.21 -8.87 -20.99
C ALA A 164 4.93 -8.11 -22.30
N GLY A 165 4.12 -8.68 -23.20
CA GLY A 165 3.69 -8.01 -24.44
C GLY A 165 2.74 -6.83 -24.20
N ALA A 166 1.85 -6.91 -23.19
CA ALA A 166 0.97 -5.82 -22.77
C ALA A 166 1.78 -4.69 -22.13
N ARG A 167 2.78 -5.00 -21.29
CA ARG A 167 3.70 -4.01 -20.69
C ARG A 167 4.49 -3.21 -21.74
N ILE A 168 4.84 -3.84 -22.86
CA ILE A 168 5.51 -3.15 -23.99
C ILE A 168 4.53 -2.20 -24.70
N LYS A 169 3.25 -2.57 -24.82
CA LYS A 169 2.20 -1.72 -25.43
C LYS A 169 1.77 -0.57 -24.51
N ASP A 170 1.91 -0.70 -23.19
CA ASP A 170 1.47 0.27 -22.19
C ASP A 170 2.63 1.10 -21.59
N GLY A 171 3.64 1.39 -22.40
CA GLY A 171 4.80 2.19 -21.99
C GLY A 171 4.46 3.57 -21.43
N GLY A 172 3.32 4.13 -21.80
CA GLY A 172 2.79 5.38 -21.25
C GLY A 172 2.38 5.25 -19.78
N ARG A 173 1.61 4.21 -19.46
CA ARG A 173 1.13 3.93 -18.09
C ARG A 173 2.27 3.56 -17.15
N ALA A 174 3.20 2.73 -17.61
CA ALA A 174 4.39 2.40 -16.84
C ALA A 174 5.21 3.64 -16.50
N LYS A 175 5.42 4.55 -17.48
CA LYS A 175 6.14 5.81 -17.26
C LYS A 175 5.41 6.71 -16.27
N GLU A 176 4.08 6.79 -16.34
CA GLU A 176 3.27 7.56 -15.41
C GLU A 176 3.33 6.96 -13.99
N ASN A 177 3.20 5.65 -13.85
CA ASN A 177 3.36 4.98 -12.55
C ASN A 177 4.73 5.25 -11.93
N TYR A 178 5.81 5.23 -12.72
CA TYR A 178 7.13 5.64 -12.26
C TYR A 178 7.15 7.09 -11.77
N ARG A 179 6.57 8.01 -12.51
CA ARG A 179 6.48 9.42 -12.13
C ARG A 179 5.72 9.59 -10.80
N LEU A 180 4.60 8.91 -10.65
CA LEU A 180 3.78 8.94 -9.43
C LEU A 180 4.53 8.34 -8.23
N MET A 181 5.23 7.24 -8.42
CA MET A 181 6.02 6.56 -7.38
C MET A 181 7.11 7.47 -6.79
N PHE A 182 7.89 8.13 -7.65
CA PHE A 182 8.92 9.08 -7.19
C PHE A 182 8.29 10.37 -6.64
N GLY A 183 7.18 10.82 -7.24
CA GLY A 183 6.44 12.00 -6.79
C GLY A 183 5.87 11.83 -5.39
N GLN A 184 5.26 10.69 -5.09
CA GLN A 184 4.73 10.42 -3.74
C GLN A 184 5.83 10.33 -2.68
N ALA A 185 7.02 9.77 -3.02
CA ALA A 185 8.17 9.77 -2.11
C ALA A 185 8.66 11.20 -1.81
N GLY A 186 8.66 12.06 -2.83
CA GLY A 186 8.95 13.49 -2.65
C GLY A 186 7.90 14.21 -1.80
N CYS A 187 6.61 13.89 -1.97
CA CYS A 187 5.55 14.42 -1.11
C CYS A 187 5.72 13.98 0.34
N LEU A 188 6.05 12.69 0.59
CA LEU A 188 6.28 12.16 1.93
C LEU A 188 7.43 12.90 2.62
N LEU A 189 8.55 13.06 1.92
CA LEU A 189 9.70 13.81 2.43
C LEU A 189 9.37 15.27 2.74
N ALA A 190 8.59 15.93 1.89
CA ALA A 190 8.26 17.35 2.07
C ALA A 190 7.21 17.58 3.17
N LEU A 191 6.18 16.73 3.25
CA LEU A 191 5.08 16.89 4.21
C LEU A 191 5.52 16.56 5.64
N PHE A 192 6.41 15.57 5.81
CA PHE A 192 6.79 15.04 7.13
C PHE A 192 8.29 15.17 7.41
N HIS A 193 8.94 16.17 6.81
CA HIS A 193 10.39 16.34 6.93
C HIS A 193 10.89 16.34 8.38
N ASP A 194 10.16 17.00 9.28
CA ASP A 194 10.57 17.18 10.67
C ASP A 194 10.23 15.98 11.56
N GLU A 195 9.22 15.17 11.17
CA GLU A 195 8.82 13.95 11.87
C GLU A 195 9.63 12.71 11.44
N LEU A 196 10.19 12.73 10.23
CA LEU A 196 11.01 11.64 9.70
C LEU A 196 12.37 11.59 10.42
N ASP A 197 12.84 10.38 10.74
CA ASP A 197 14.21 10.23 11.25
C ASP A 197 15.27 10.50 10.16
N PRO A 198 16.55 10.74 10.53
CA PRO A 198 17.61 11.02 9.55
C PRO A 198 17.80 9.93 8.50
N GLY A 199 17.65 8.65 8.86
CA GLY A 199 17.78 7.52 7.94
C GLY A 199 16.64 7.47 6.94
N GLN A 200 15.41 7.71 7.37
CA GLN A 200 14.23 7.79 6.51
C GLN A 200 14.36 8.95 5.50
N ARG A 201 14.81 10.13 5.96
CA ARG A 201 15.08 11.28 5.07
C ARG A 201 16.15 10.95 4.03
N GLU A 202 17.22 10.27 4.42
CA GLU A 202 18.28 9.85 3.50
C GLU A 202 17.76 8.87 2.45
N ILE A 203 16.98 7.86 2.85
CA ILE A 203 16.34 6.88 1.96
C ILE A 203 15.41 7.58 0.96
N LEU A 204 14.51 8.44 1.42
CA LEU A 204 13.56 9.15 0.56
C LEU A 204 14.28 10.11 -0.40
N SER A 205 15.29 10.84 0.06
CA SER A 205 16.10 11.70 -0.79
C SER A 205 16.85 10.90 -1.86
N ALA A 206 17.50 9.79 -1.48
CA ALA A 206 18.18 8.92 -2.42
C ALA A 206 17.22 8.32 -3.45
N PHE A 207 16.02 7.90 -3.03
CA PHE A 207 15.00 7.35 -3.91
C PHE A 207 14.51 8.39 -4.93
N THR A 208 14.17 9.60 -4.50
CA THR A 208 13.71 10.68 -5.38
C THR A 208 14.75 11.12 -6.40
N GLU A 209 16.04 10.93 -6.12
CA GLU A 209 17.13 11.21 -7.04
C GLU A 209 17.43 10.09 -8.04
N LEU A 210 16.96 8.86 -7.81
CA LEU A 210 17.23 7.70 -8.67
C LEU A 210 17.01 7.97 -10.18
N PRO A 211 15.92 8.63 -10.62
CA PRO A 211 15.70 8.86 -12.04
C PRO A 211 16.82 9.64 -12.73
N ARG A 212 17.49 10.53 -11.98
CA ARG A 212 18.53 11.44 -12.49
C ARG A 212 19.94 10.82 -12.45
N LYS A 213 20.14 9.70 -11.74
CA LYS A 213 21.46 9.05 -11.61
C LYS A 213 21.85 8.27 -12.86
N SER A 214 23.16 8.13 -13.09
CA SER A 214 23.72 7.22 -14.09
C SER A 214 23.38 5.76 -13.77
N ARG A 215 23.55 4.84 -14.71
CA ARG A 215 23.31 3.41 -14.49
C ARG A 215 24.08 2.86 -13.29
N LEU A 216 25.35 3.18 -13.16
CA LEU A 216 26.19 2.79 -12.01
C LEU A 216 25.68 3.42 -10.71
N GLY A 217 25.33 4.70 -10.74
CA GLY A 217 24.78 5.40 -9.58
C GLY A 217 23.46 4.79 -9.09
N LYS A 218 22.57 4.35 -10.01
CA LYS A 218 21.34 3.62 -9.65
C LYS A 218 21.66 2.30 -8.95
N ILE A 219 22.56 1.48 -9.52
CA ILE A 219 22.96 0.20 -8.94
C ILE A 219 23.52 0.40 -7.52
N LEU A 220 24.41 1.37 -7.33
CA LEU A 220 25.00 1.66 -6.02
C LEU A 220 23.93 2.07 -4.97
N LEU A 221 22.96 2.92 -5.35
CA LEU A 221 21.88 3.32 -4.44
C LEU A 221 20.95 2.14 -4.13
N MET A 222 20.62 1.31 -5.14
CA MET A 222 19.79 0.11 -4.94
C MET A 222 20.45 -0.87 -3.97
N MET A 223 21.77 -1.10 -4.12
CA MET A 223 22.52 -1.98 -3.19
C MET A 223 22.64 -1.39 -1.79
N ARG A 224 22.83 -0.07 -1.68
CA ARG A 224 23.02 0.61 -0.38
C ARG A 224 21.74 0.62 0.46
N TYR A 225 20.58 0.88 -0.15
CA TYR A 225 19.32 1.08 0.56
C TYR A 225 18.34 -0.09 0.44
N GLY A 226 18.61 -1.06 -0.43
CA GLY A 226 17.75 -2.23 -0.61
C GLY A 226 16.48 -1.95 -1.44
N PHE A 227 16.58 -1.02 -2.40
CA PHE A 227 15.49 -0.72 -3.34
C PHE A 227 15.22 -1.86 -4.31
#